data_fc4f795b853e32afccb607869c7e8a74
#
_entry.id   fc4f795b853e32afccb607869c7e8a74
#
_cell.length_a   1.000
_cell.length_b   1.000
_cell.length_c   1.000
_cell.angle_alpha   90.00
_cell.angle_beta   90.00
_cell.angle_gamma   90.00
#
_symmetry.space_group_name_H-M   'P 1'
#
loop_
_entity.id
_entity.type
_entity.pdbx_description
1 polymer ?
#
loop_
_entity_poly.entity_id
_entity_poly.type
_entity_poly.pdbx_seq_one_letter_code
_entity_poly.pdbx_strand_id
1 'polypeptide(L)'
;MDVAWELAVNGAPDGTFIVTDHQTAGRGRHARRWVSEVGEDILCSVVLRPRVALAGELLMIAALAVVDVAESLGMAVGIKWPNDV
;
A
#
# COMPACT_ATOMS: atom_id res chain seq x y z
N MET A 1 5.66 6.05 -1.81
CA MET A 1 6.83 5.90 -0.92
C MET A 1 8.10 5.84 -1.75
N ASP A 2 8.92 6.89 -1.63
CA ASP A 2 10.11 7.06 -2.50
C ASP A 2 11.20 6.03 -2.24
N VAL A 3 11.37 5.62 -0.98
CA VAL A 3 12.33 4.57 -0.61
C VAL A 3 11.97 3.24 -1.28
N ALA A 4 10.69 2.89 -1.31
CA ALA A 4 10.22 1.66 -1.97
C ALA A 4 10.51 1.69 -3.47
N TRP A 5 10.30 2.85 -4.10
CA TRP A 5 10.59 3.02 -5.53
C TRP A 5 12.08 2.88 -5.82
N GLU A 6 12.94 3.51 -5.01
CA GLU A 6 14.39 3.38 -5.15
C GLU A 6 14.85 1.93 -5.00
N LEU A 7 14.33 1.22 -3.99
CA LEU A 7 14.64 -0.20 -3.82
C LEU A 7 14.18 -1.03 -5.00
N ALA A 8 13.00 -0.77 -5.54
CA ALA A 8 12.49 -1.48 -6.71
C ALA A 8 13.36 -1.25 -7.94
N VAL A 9 13.79 -0.02 -8.20
CA VAL A 9 14.67 0.33 -9.32
C VAL A 9 16.06 -0.30 -9.16
N ASN A 10 16.55 -0.44 -7.94
CA ASN A 10 17.85 -1.01 -7.64
C ASN A 10 17.85 -2.53 -7.46
N GLY A 11 16.77 -3.20 -7.84
CA GLY A 11 16.73 -4.66 -7.92
C GLY A 11 16.25 -5.38 -6.66
N ALA A 12 15.55 -4.72 -5.74
CA ALA A 12 14.96 -5.39 -4.60
C ALA A 12 14.07 -6.57 -5.06
N PRO A 13 14.13 -7.74 -4.39
CA PRO A 13 13.38 -8.90 -4.83
C PRO A 13 11.86 -8.72 -4.69
N ASP A 14 11.11 -9.52 -5.46
CA ASP A 14 9.65 -9.58 -5.33
C ASP A 14 9.27 -9.91 -3.89
N GLY A 15 8.27 -9.19 -3.38
CA GLY A 15 7.81 -9.35 -2.00
C GLY A 15 8.58 -8.54 -0.96
N THR A 16 9.53 -7.70 -1.37
CA THR A 16 10.21 -6.80 -0.42
C THR A 16 9.19 -5.88 0.23
N PHE A 17 9.17 -5.88 1.55
CA PHE A 17 8.18 -5.16 2.36
C PHE A 17 8.85 -4.02 3.11
N ILE A 18 8.34 -2.82 2.94
CA ILE A 18 8.87 -1.60 3.55
C ILE A 18 7.84 -1.05 4.52
N VAL A 19 8.23 -0.85 5.77
CA VAL A 19 7.37 -0.33 6.84
C VAL A 19 8.02 0.88 7.46
N THR A 20 7.23 1.89 7.81
CA THR A 20 7.71 3.06 8.54
C THR A 20 6.66 3.52 9.54
N ASP A 21 7.11 4.20 10.59
CA ASP A 21 6.24 4.83 11.59
C ASP A 21 5.73 6.20 11.13
N HIS A 22 6.42 6.83 10.20
CA HIS A 22 6.10 8.17 9.74
C HIS A 22 6.52 8.38 8.29
N GLN A 23 5.67 9.03 7.53
CA GLN A 23 5.93 9.46 6.16
C GLN A 23 6.05 10.98 6.10
N THR A 24 7.16 11.47 5.55
CA THR A 24 7.39 12.91 5.39
C THR A 24 6.88 13.44 4.04
N ALA A 25 6.72 12.56 3.05
CA ALA A 25 6.31 12.90 1.69
C ALA A 25 5.26 11.94 1.15
N GLY A 26 4.23 11.66 1.95
CA GLY A 26 3.11 10.79 1.55
C GLY A 26 2.33 11.41 0.39
N ARG A 27 1.99 10.58 -0.61
CA ARG A 27 1.26 11.00 -1.81
C ARG A 27 0.05 10.10 -2.04
N GLY A 28 -1.07 10.74 -2.35
CA GLY A 28 -2.26 10.06 -2.82
C GLY A 28 -2.38 10.12 -4.33
N ARG A 29 -3.49 9.63 -4.88
CA ARG A 29 -3.81 9.73 -6.31
C ARG A 29 -3.96 11.19 -6.71
N HIS A 30 -3.65 11.51 -7.97
CA HIS A 30 -3.73 12.86 -8.53
C HIS A 30 -2.84 13.87 -7.80
N ALA A 31 -1.65 13.44 -7.39
CA ALA A 31 -0.66 14.26 -6.69
C ALA A 31 -1.16 14.87 -5.35
N ARG A 32 -2.17 14.28 -4.74
CA ARG A 32 -2.65 14.70 -3.43
C ARG A 32 -1.64 14.37 -2.35
N ARG A 33 -1.52 15.26 -1.37
CA ARG A 33 -0.67 15.02 -0.21
C ARG A 33 -1.38 14.09 0.76
N TRP A 34 -0.64 13.08 1.25
CA TRP A 34 -1.11 12.17 2.26
C TRP A 34 -0.44 12.46 3.59
N VAL A 35 -1.23 12.63 4.65
CA VAL A 35 -0.74 12.99 5.99
C VAL A 35 -1.15 11.90 6.98
N SER A 36 -0.22 11.53 7.87
CA SER A 36 -0.47 10.58 8.96
C SER A 36 0.25 11.01 10.21
N GLU A 37 -0.28 10.57 11.36
CA GLU A 37 0.37 10.76 12.67
C GLU A 37 1.37 9.65 12.94
N VAL A 38 2.45 9.98 13.64
CA VAL A 38 3.47 9.00 14.01
C VAL A 38 2.88 7.92 14.92
N GLY A 39 3.06 6.65 14.54
CA GLY A 39 2.64 5.51 15.34
C GLY A 39 1.13 5.22 15.36
N GLU A 40 0.31 5.98 14.66
CA GLU A 40 -1.15 5.78 14.61
C GLU A 40 -1.61 4.99 13.38
N ASP A 41 -0.83 5.00 12.31
CA ASP A 41 -1.18 4.36 11.05
C ASP A 41 -0.17 3.28 10.67
N ILE A 42 -0.63 2.33 9.88
CA ILE A 42 0.24 1.34 9.25
C ILE A 42 0.67 1.90 7.90
N LEU A 43 1.94 2.28 7.81
CA LEU A 43 2.55 2.83 6.61
C LEU A 43 3.49 1.80 6.01
N CYS A 44 3.07 1.17 4.93
CA CYS A 44 3.85 0.12 4.29
C CYS A 44 3.75 0.15 2.77
N SER A 45 4.76 -0.42 2.14
CA SER A 45 4.79 -0.66 0.71
C SER A 45 5.38 -2.04 0.44
N VAL A 46 4.94 -2.65 -0.65
CA VAL A 46 5.46 -3.94 -1.10
C VAL A 46 5.96 -3.79 -2.53
N VAL A 47 7.17 -4.28 -2.77
CA VAL A 47 7.71 -4.37 -4.14
C VAL A 47 7.20 -5.68 -4.74
N LEU A 48 6.47 -5.58 -5.84
CA LEU A 48 5.97 -6.74 -6.57
C LEU A 48 6.54 -6.74 -8.00
N ARG A 49 6.90 -7.93 -8.47
CA ARG A 49 7.43 -8.14 -9.83
C ARG A 49 6.62 -9.25 -10.53
N PRO A 50 5.33 -9.01 -10.78
CA PRO A 50 4.48 -10.00 -11.39
C PRO A 50 4.89 -10.26 -12.84
N ARG A 51 4.70 -11.48 -13.32
CA ARG A 51 4.97 -11.86 -14.72
C ARG A 51 3.99 -11.20 -15.67
N VAL A 52 2.73 -11.21 -15.29
CA VAL A 52 1.63 -10.57 -16.01
C VAL A 52 0.76 -9.91 -14.97
N ALA A 53 0.62 -8.59 -15.06
CA ALA A 53 -0.27 -7.87 -14.16
C ALA A 53 -0.78 -6.60 -14.80
N LEU A 54 -2.05 -6.34 -14.56
CA LEU A 54 -2.65 -5.06 -14.78
C LEU A 54 -2.64 -4.32 -13.43
N ALA A 55 -2.25 -3.05 -13.45
CA ALA A 55 -2.17 -2.24 -12.23
C ALA A 55 -3.49 -2.22 -11.45
N GLY A 56 -4.63 -2.21 -12.15
CA GLY A 56 -5.95 -2.27 -11.53
C GLY A 56 -6.21 -3.56 -10.76
N GLU A 57 -5.70 -4.68 -11.24
CA GLU A 57 -5.83 -5.97 -10.55
C GLU A 57 -5.01 -5.98 -9.25
N LEU A 58 -3.81 -5.42 -9.27
CA LEU A 58 -2.97 -5.31 -8.07
C LEU A 58 -3.62 -4.41 -7.02
N LEU A 59 -4.23 -3.29 -7.44
CA LEU A 59 -4.97 -2.42 -6.52
C LEU A 59 -6.14 -3.16 -5.87
N MET A 60 -6.88 -3.95 -6.64
CA MET A 60 -8.00 -4.72 -6.12
C MET A 60 -7.54 -5.80 -5.14
N ILE A 61 -6.47 -6.51 -5.46
CA ILE A 61 -5.90 -7.53 -4.57
C ILE A 61 -5.46 -6.89 -3.26
N ALA A 62 -4.81 -5.73 -3.31
CA ALA A 62 -4.39 -5.02 -2.11
C ALA A 62 -5.59 -4.60 -1.25
N ALA A 63 -6.64 -4.06 -1.85
CA ALA A 63 -7.85 -3.67 -1.15
C ALA A 63 -8.53 -4.88 -0.48
N LEU A 64 -8.64 -6.00 -1.19
CA LEU A 64 -9.20 -7.23 -0.64
C LEU A 64 -8.38 -7.77 0.53
N ALA A 65 -7.05 -7.69 0.45
CA ALA A 65 -6.18 -8.11 1.55
C ALA A 65 -6.41 -7.26 2.81
N VAL A 66 -6.58 -5.95 2.65
CA VAL A 66 -6.90 -5.05 3.78
C VAL A 66 -8.26 -5.38 4.37
N VAL A 67 -9.26 -5.64 3.55
CA VAL A 67 -10.61 -6.07 4.00
C VAL A 67 -10.51 -7.36 4.82
N ASP A 68 -9.77 -8.36 4.35
CA ASP A 68 -9.60 -9.62 5.06
C ASP A 68 -9.01 -9.42 6.46
N VAL A 69 -7.97 -8.58 6.56
CA VAL A 69 -7.34 -8.27 7.85
C VAL A 69 -8.33 -7.55 8.77
N ALA A 70 -9.03 -6.55 8.26
CA ALA A 70 -10.00 -5.78 9.05
C ALA A 70 -11.12 -6.67 9.56
N GLU A 71 -11.67 -7.55 8.73
CA GLU A 71 -12.73 -8.48 9.12
C GLU A 71 -12.23 -9.49 10.16
N SER A 72 -10.98 -9.96 10.04
CA SER A 72 -10.39 -10.85 11.03
C SER A 72 -10.24 -10.19 12.40
N LEU A 73 -10.20 -8.86 12.45
CA LEU A 73 -10.17 -8.07 13.68
C LEU A 73 -11.57 -7.65 14.16
N GLY A 74 -12.61 -8.14 13.51
CA GLY A 74 -14.00 -7.86 13.89
C GLY A 74 -14.58 -6.55 13.36
N MET A 75 -13.90 -5.93 12.40
CA MET A 75 -14.38 -4.67 11.79
C MET A 75 -15.20 -4.95 10.54
N ALA A 76 -16.31 -4.21 10.40
CA ALA A 76 -17.10 -4.20 9.17
C ALA A 76 -16.60 -3.08 8.28
N VAL A 77 -16.06 -3.44 7.12
CA VAL A 77 -15.46 -2.49 6.17
C VAL A 77 -15.93 -2.77 4.75
N GLY A 78 -15.84 -1.77 3.91
CA GLY A 78 -16.12 -1.88 2.49
C GLY A 78 -15.01 -1.24 1.67
N ILE A 79 -15.09 -1.41 0.36
CA ILE A 79 -14.12 -0.84 -0.58
C ILE A 79 -14.74 0.37 -1.25
N LYS A 80 -14.08 1.51 -1.14
CA LYS A 80 -14.33 2.67 -1.98
C LYS A 80 -13.44 2.52 -3.22
N TRP A 81 -14.03 2.11 -4.29
CA TRP A 81 -13.34 1.80 -5.53
C TRP A 81 -12.44 2.95 -6.01
N PRO A 82 -11.23 2.66 -6.49
CA PRO A 82 -10.62 1.31 -6.60
C PRO A 82 -9.63 0.98 -5.47
N ASN A 83 -9.28 1.90 -4.59
CA ASN A 83 -8.09 1.80 -3.75
C ASN A 83 -8.27 2.23 -2.29
N ASP A 84 -9.50 2.42 -1.84
CA ASP A 84 -9.76 2.89 -0.47
C ASP A 84 -10.68 1.91 0.27
N VAL A 85 -10.34 1.64 1.51
CA VAL A 85 -11.06 0.69 2.36
C VAL A 85 -11.61 1.38 3.61
#